data_2235fbbbba09bf205897da7e3d4e87e5
#
_entry.id   2235fbbbba09bf205897da7e3d4e87e5
#
_cell.length_a   1.000
_cell.length_b   1.000
_cell.length_c   1.000
_cell.angle_alpha   90.00
_cell.angle_beta   90.00
_cell.angle_gamma   90.00
#
_symmetry.space_group_name_H-M   'P 1'
#
loop_
_entity.id
_entity.type
_entity.pdbx_description
1 polymer ?
#
loop_
_entity_poly.entity_id
_entity_poly.type
_entity_poly.pdbx_seq_one_letter_code
_entity_poly.pdbx_strand_id
1 'polypeptide(L)'
;AQTARVLAAGARLGLRPKLHADEFVTLGGVALAVALHAISADHLDVTPPEDVGTLAASDTVAVLLPGVNFHLGSRHFADARALIAAGAAVALATDFNPGSAPIVSLPLVMALACRYQRLTPAEAINAVTLNAAHAIGLGDRLGSLETGKQADVLIVNAPDYRHLVYWLGANLVEGVVKRGEMQRV
;
A
#
# COMPACT_ATOMS: atom_id res chain seq x y z
N ALA A 1 7.58 -8.02 -22.68
CA ALA A 1 8.71 -8.96 -22.88
C ALA A 1 9.96 -8.57 -22.06
N GLN A 2 10.43 -7.31 -22.11
CA GLN A 2 11.65 -6.89 -21.38
C GLN A 2 11.44 -6.93 -19.85
N THR A 3 10.37 -6.33 -19.32
CA THR A 3 10.03 -6.33 -17.89
C THR A 3 10.02 -7.75 -17.32
N ALA A 4 9.37 -8.70 -18.00
CA ALA A 4 9.33 -10.09 -17.55
C ALA A 4 10.74 -10.70 -17.44
N ARG A 5 11.64 -10.40 -18.40
CA ARG A 5 13.03 -10.90 -18.38
C ARG A 5 13.83 -10.33 -17.21
N VAL A 6 13.69 -9.04 -16.94
CA VAL A 6 14.39 -8.36 -15.83
C VAL A 6 13.91 -8.91 -14.48
N LEU A 7 12.59 -8.97 -14.27
CA LEU A 7 12.02 -9.46 -13.00
C LEU A 7 12.34 -10.95 -12.79
N ALA A 8 12.26 -11.78 -13.83
CA ALA A 8 12.64 -13.18 -13.74
C ALA A 8 14.16 -13.36 -13.46
N ALA A 9 15.01 -12.47 -13.97
CA ALA A 9 16.44 -12.49 -13.64
C ALA A 9 16.68 -12.14 -12.16
N GLY A 10 15.98 -11.14 -11.64
CA GLY A 10 16.03 -10.80 -10.21
C GLY A 10 15.55 -11.94 -9.33
N ALA A 11 14.45 -12.59 -9.70
CA ALA A 11 13.91 -13.72 -8.96
C ALA A 11 14.90 -14.90 -8.87
N ARG A 12 15.65 -15.19 -9.94
CA ARG A 12 16.73 -16.21 -9.90
C ARG A 12 17.87 -15.86 -8.93
N LEU A 13 18.02 -14.60 -8.58
CA LEU A 13 18.98 -14.11 -7.58
C LEU A 13 18.38 -13.99 -6.18
N GLY A 14 17.17 -14.53 -5.95
CA GLY A 14 16.47 -14.46 -4.67
C GLY A 14 15.75 -13.14 -4.38
N LEU A 15 15.67 -12.23 -5.35
CA LEU A 15 14.90 -11.00 -5.19
C LEU A 15 13.41 -11.27 -5.44
N ARG A 16 12.56 -10.61 -4.65
CA ARG A 16 11.10 -10.70 -4.82
C ARG A 16 10.64 -9.62 -5.81
N PRO A 17 9.96 -9.99 -6.91
CA PRO A 17 9.48 -9.03 -7.89
C PRO A 17 8.46 -8.04 -7.30
N LYS A 18 8.53 -6.80 -7.75
CA LYS A 18 7.51 -5.75 -7.58
C LYS A 18 7.43 -5.00 -8.89
N LEU A 19 6.26 -4.50 -9.24
CA LEU A 19 6.15 -3.67 -10.46
C LEU A 19 5.01 -2.66 -10.36
N HIS A 20 5.22 -1.51 -11.00
CA HIS A 20 4.15 -0.56 -11.27
C HIS A 20 3.27 -1.13 -12.39
N ALA A 21 1.98 -1.20 -12.14
CA ALA A 21 0.99 -1.77 -13.06
C ALA A 21 -0.20 -0.83 -13.18
N ASP A 22 -0.69 -0.66 -14.39
CA ASP A 22 -1.94 0.03 -14.71
C ASP A 22 -2.06 1.43 -14.07
N GLU A 23 -0.95 2.19 -14.05
CA GLU A 23 -0.93 3.57 -13.55
C GLU A 23 -1.63 4.51 -14.53
N PHE A 24 -1.24 4.52 -15.79
CA PHE A 24 -1.79 5.40 -16.82
C PHE A 24 -2.47 4.64 -17.95
N VAL A 25 -2.00 3.44 -18.24
CA VAL A 25 -2.51 2.55 -19.31
C VAL A 25 -2.42 1.10 -18.88
N THR A 26 -3.33 0.29 -19.36
CA THR A 26 -3.34 -1.16 -19.14
C THR A 26 -2.49 -1.87 -20.18
N LEU A 27 -1.41 -2.51 -19.74
CA LEU A 27 -0.47 -3.26 -20.59
C LEU A 27 -0.29 -4.71 -20.11
N GLY A 28 -1.25 -5.28 -19.37
CA GLY A 28 -1.16 -6.61 -18.77
C GLY A 28 -0.22 -6.67 -17.58
N GLY A 29 -0.05 -5.55 -16.85
CA GLY A 29 0.82 -5.45 -15.69
C GLY A 29 0.39 -6.37 -14.56
N VAL A 30 -0.91 -6.45 -14.26
CA VAL A 30 -1.49 -7.34 -13.24
C VAL A 30 -1.23 -8.80 -13.59
N ALA A 31 -1.55 -9.23 -14.81
CA ALA A 31 -1.30 -10.60 -15.25
C ALA A 31 0.19 -10.99 -15.16
N LEU A 32 1.08 -10.05 -15.50
CA LEU A 32 2.52 -10.26 -15.36
C LEU A 32 2.95 -10.37 -13.90
N ALA A 33 2.43 -9.51 -13.01
CA ALA A 33 2.73 -9.55 -11.58
C ALA A 33 2.35 -10.92 -10.98
N VAL A 34 1.14 -11.38 -11.26
CA VAL A 34 0.63 -12.66 -10.78
C VAL A 34 1.44 -13.84 -11.35
N ALA A 35 1.74 -13.84 -12.66
CA ALA A 35 2.52 -14.91 -13.31
C ALA A 35 3.97 -15.01 -12.78
N LEU A 36 4.52 -13.91 -12.27
CA LEU A 36 5.87 -13.88 -11.69
C LEU A 36 5.87 -14.00 -10.16
N HIS A 37 4.72 -14.26 -9.54
CA HIS A 37 4.55 -14.28 -8.09
C HIS A 37 5.13 -13.02 -7.43
N ALA A 38 4.85 -11.86 -8.03
CA ALA A 38 5.28 -10.59 -7.50
C ALA A 38 4.71 -10.38 -6.10
N ILE A 39 5.50 -9.81 -5.20
CA ILE A 39 5.03 -9.52 -3.85
C ILE A 39 3.99 -8.42 -3.85
N SER A 40 4.09 -7.46 -4.77
CA SER A 40 3.07 -6.44 -4.99
C SER A 40 2.97 -6.02 -6.46
N ALA A 41 1.78 -5.51 -6.80
CA ALA A 41 1.52 -4.69 -7.98
C ALA A 41 1.08 -3.31 -7.47
N ASP A 42 1.77 -2.27 -7.93
CA ASP A 42 1.65 -0.93 -7.38
C ASP A 42 0.89 -0.02 -8.37
N HIS A 43 0.13 0.99 -7.89
CA HIS A 43 -0.80 1.92 -8.55
C HIS A 43 -2.19 1.34 -8.82
N LEU A 44 -2.40 0.61 -9.91
CA LEU A 44 -3.66 -0.03 -10.29
C LEU A 44 -4.81 0.95 -10.60
N ASP A 45 -4.48 2.18 -11.01
CA ASP A 45 -5.43 3.28 -11.17
C ASP A 45 -6.40 3.09 -12.33
N VAL A 46 -5.96 2.34 -13.35
CA VAL A 46 -6.77 2.01 -14.54
C VAL A 46 -6.90 0.49 -14.76
N THR A 47 -6.75 -0.30 -13.69
CA THR A 47 -6.92 -1.75 -13.75
C THR A 47 -8.34 -2.11 -14.17
N PRO A 48 -8.51 -2.90 -15.22
CA PRO A 48 -9.83 -3.28 -15.71
C PRO A 48 -10.51 -4.30 -14.76
N PRO A 49 -11.84 -4.35 -14.71
CA PRO A 49 -12.59 -5.22 -13.78
C PRO A 49 -12.21 -6.70 -13.88
N GLU A 50 -11.88 -7.20 -15.05
CA GLU A 50 -11.46 -8.58 -15.29
C GLU A 50 -10.14 -8.94 -14.59
N ASP A 51 -9.24 -7.99 -14.40
CA ASP A 51 -7.94 -8.21 -13.74
C ASP A 51 -8.05 -8.15 -12.21
N VAL A 52 -9.12 -7.57 -11.65
CA VAL A 52 -9.37 -7.54 -10.20
C VAL A 52 -9.49 -8.96 -9.63
N GLY A 53 -10.24 -9.84 -10.31
CA GLY A 53 -10.37 -11.24 -9.90
C GLY A 53 -9.04 -12.01 -9.99
N THR A 54 -8.23 -11.72 -11.00
CA THR A 54 -6.90 -12.31 -11.18
C THR A 54 -5.98 -11.95 -10.03
N LEU A 55 -5.98 -10.68 -9.61
CA LEU A 55 -5.18 -10.21 -8.48
C LEU A 55 -5.68 -10.79 -7.15
N ALA A 56 -7.01 -10.81 -6.94
CA ALA A 56 -7.62 -11.35 -5.73
C ALA A 56 -7.39 -12.86 -5.53
N ALA A 57 -7.22 -13.62 -6.61
CA ALA A 57 -6.92 -15.05 -6.59
C ALA A 57 -5.41 -15.34 -6.37
N SER A 58 -4.58 -14.33 -6.13
CA SER A 58 -3.14 -14.46 -5.98
C SER A 58 -2.65 -13.95 -4.61
N ASP A 59 -1.39 -14.22 -4.28
CA ASP A 59 -0.72 -13.67 -3.09
C ASP A 59 -0.12 -12.28 -3.34
N THR A 60 -0.31 -11.70 -4.52
CA THR A 60 0.22 -10.39 -4.88
C THR A 60 -0.59 -9.28 -4.19
N VAL A 61 0.06 -8.47 -3.38
CA VAL A 61 -0.60 -7.35 -2.69
C VAL A 61 -0.84 -6.19 -3.65
N ALA A 62 -2.06 -5.65 -3.66
CA ALA A 62 -2.42 -4.42 -4.37
C ALA A 62 -1.95 -3.21 -3.57
N VAL A 63 -0.91 -2.51 -4.01
CA VAL A 63 -0.41 -1.29 -3.34
C VAL A 63 -0.97 -0.05 -4.05
N LEU A 64 -1.86 0.67 -3.38
CA LEU A 64 -2.51 1.85 -3.93
C LEU A 64 -1.79 3.12 -3.47
N LEU A 65 -1.69 4.08 -4.37
CA LEU A 65 -0.84 5.26 -4.23
C LEU A 65 -1.66 6.57 -4.44
N PRO A 66 -2.73 6.81 -3.66
CA PRO A 66 -3.64 7.94 -3.90
C PRO A 66 -2.97 9.31 -3.78
N GLY A 67 -1.79 9.37 -3.14
CA GLY A 67 -0.98 10.58 -3.06
C GLY A 67 -0.47 11.03 -4.43
N VAL A 68 -0.08 10.11 -5.29
CA VAL A 68 0.34 10.38 -6.68
C VAL A 68 -0.78 11.02 -7.47
N ASN A 69 -1.95 10.37 -7.49
CA ASN A 69 -3.12 10.85 -8.21
C ASN A 69 -3.55 12.24 -7.73
N PHE A 70 -3.54 12.46 -6.41
CA PHE A 70 -3.85 13.75 -5.81
C PHE A 70 -2.86 14.83 -6.24
N HIS A 71 -1.55 14.55 -6.16
CA HIS A 71 -0.50 15.50 -6.53
C HIS A 71 -0.56 15.88 -8.02
N LEU A 72 -0.78 14.89 -8.89
CA LEU A 72 -0.89 15.09 -10.33
C LEU A 72 -2.25 15.70 -10.76
N GLY A 73 -3.18 15.90 -9.82
CA GLY A 73 -4.53 16.41 -10.14
C GLY A 73 -5.38 15.40 -10.95
N SER A 74 -5.04 14.13 -10.90
CA SER A 74 -5.82 13.08 -11.56
C SER A 74 -7.21 12.94 -10.95
N ARG A 75 -8.18 12.58 -11.78
CA ARG A 75 -9.54 12.22 -11.36
C ARG A 75 -9.73 10.70 -11.28
N HIS A 76 -8.75 9.92 -11.73
CA HIS A 76 -8.74 8.48 -11.72
C HIS A 76 -7.98 7.98 -10.50
N PHE A 77 -8.61 7.11 -9.74
CA PHE A 77 -8.06 6.45 -8.57
C PHE A 77 -8.39 4.97 -8.67
N ALA A 78 -7.50 4.10 -8.21
CA ALA A 78 -7.75 2.67 -8.16
C ALA A 78 -9.05 2.34 -7.42
N ASP A 79 -9.82 1.39 -7.95
CA ASP A 79 -11.07 0.93 -7.32
C ASP A 79 -10.78 -0.02 -6.15
N ALA A 80 -10.41 0.57 -5.01
CA ALA A 80 -10.13 -0.19 -3.80
C ALA A 80 -11.35 -0.99 -3.30
N ARG A 81 -12.58 -0.52 -3.57
CA ARG A 81 -13.78 -1.27 -3.17
C ARG A 81 -13.92 -2.56 -3.95
N ALA A 82 -13.70 -2.52 -5.26
CA ALA A 82 -13.72 -3.71 -6.09
C ALA A 82 -12.63 -4.71 -5.65
N LEU A 83 -11.41 -4.23 -5.42
CA LEU A 83 -10.30 -5.07 -4.94
C LEU A 83 -10.60 -5.74 -3.61
N ILE A 84 -11.05 -4.98 -2.61
CA ILE A 84 -11.39 -5.51 -1.27
C ILE A 84 -12.60 -6.47 -1.36
N ALA A 85 -13.63 -6.13 -2.13
CA ALA A 85 -14.82 -6.98 -2.30
C ALA A 85 -14.48 -8.31 -2.99
N ALA A 86 -13.49 -8.32 -3.88
CA ALA A 86 -12.98 -9.53 -4.50
C ALA A 86 -12.05 -10.35 -3.58
N GLY A 87 -11.64 -9.81 -2.43
CA GLY A 87 -10.75 -10.48 -1.48
C GLY A 87 -9.26 -10.20 -1.67
N ALA A 88 -8.88 -9.23 -2.52
CA ALA A 88 -7.49 -8.83 -2.67
C ALA A 88 -6.96 -8.14 -1.40
N ALA A 89 -5.72 -8.43 -1.03
CA ALA A 89 -5.03 -7.69 0.01
C ALA A 89 -4.64 -6.30 -0.53
N VAL A 90 -5.19 -5.24 0.07
CA VAL A 90 -4.91 -3.85 -0.32
C VAL A 90 -3.97 -3.21 0.68
N ALA A 91 -2.85 -2.65 0.21
CA ALA A 91 -1.94 -1.81 0.98
C ALA A 91 -1.94 -0.37 0.46
N LEU A 92 -1.47 0.55 1.28
CA LEU A 92 -1.27 1.96 0.93
C LEU A 92 0.20 2.34 1.14
N ALA A 93 0.72 3.18 0.26
CA ALA A 93 2.06 3.75 0.41
C ALA A 93 2.10 5.21 -0.09
N THR A 94 3.17 5.91 0.22
CA THR A 94 3.36 7.31 -0.19
C THR A 94 3.85 7.43 -1.63
N ASP A 95 4.59 6.44 -2.13
CA ASP A 95 5.38 6.54 -3.35
C ASP A 95 6.29 7.78 -3.34
N PHE A 96 6.88 8.09 -2.16
CA PHE A 96 7.65 9.32 -1.98
C PHE A 96 8.75 9.45 -3.02
N ASN A 97 8.59 10.44 -3.88
CA ASN A 97 9.58 10.82 -4.89
C ASN A 97 9.42 12.31 -5.27
N PRO A 98 10.46 12.97 -5.80
CA PRO A 98 10.40 14.40 -6.13
C PRO A 98 9.56 14.72 -7.38
N GLY A 99 9.22 13.74 -8.20
CA GLY A 99 8.52 13.94 -9.47
C GLY A 99 6.99 13.97 -9.34
N SER A 100 6.42 12.93 -8.77
CA SER A 100 4.97 12.71 -8.76
C SER A 100 4.36 12.58 -7.36
N ALA A 101 5.16 12.44 -6.30
CA ALA A 101 4.63 12.24 -4.94
C ALA A 101 5.55 12.82 -3.85
N PRO A 102 5.69 14.15 -3.71
CA PRO A 102 6.47 14.76 -2.63
C PRO A 102 5.70 14.71 -1.29
N ILE A 103 5.17 13.54 -0.95
CA ILE A 103 4.29 13.30 0.19
C ILE A 103 4.98 12.31 1.14
N VAL A 104 5.28 12.73 2.37
CA VAL A 104 5.91 11.90 3.40
C VAL A 104 4.93 11.43 4.48
N SER A 105 3.67 11.86 4.42
CA SER A 105 2.65 11.62 5.45
C SER A 105 1.75 10.44 5.10
N LEU A 106 1.93 9.31 5.76
CA LEU A 106 0.98 8.18 5.66
C LEU A 106 -0.43 8.52 6.17
N PRO A 107 -0.63 9.30 7.26
CA PRO A 107 -1.97 9.74 7.63
C PRO A 107 -2.68 10.53 6.52
N LEU A 108 -1.95 11.36 5.77
CA LEU A 108 -2.52 12.04 4.60
C LEU A 108 -2.92 11.04 3.50
N VAL A 109 -2.05 10.07 3.20
CA VAL A 109 -2.37 9.00 2.21
C VAL A 109 -3.60 8.21 2.62
N MET A 110 -3.72 7.82 3.90
CA MET A 110 -4.91 7.17 4.45
C MET A 110 -6.17 8.03 4.27
N ALA A 111 -6.06 9.32 4.56
CA ALA A 111 -7.17 10.25 4.42
C ALA A 111 -7.62 10.42 2.97
N LEU A 112 -6.69 10.45 2.02
CA LEU A 112 -6.98 10.45 0.58
C LEU A 112 -7.67 9.14 0.15
N ALA A 113 -7.16 7.99 0.58
CA ALA A 113 -7.76 6.69 0.30
C ALA A 113 -9.21 6.59 0.82
N CYS A 114 -9.48 7.08 2.04
CA CYS A 114 -10.84 7.13 2.57
C CYS A 114 -11.78 7.99 1.73
N ARG A 115 -11.30 9.10 1.16
CA ARG A 115 -12.14 10.05 0.41
C ARG A 115 -12.32 9.67 -1.05
N TYR A 116 -11.25 9.28 -1.72
CA TYR A 116 -11.26 9.04 -3.16
C TYR A 116 -11.43 7.57 -3.53
N GLN A 117 -10.93 6.66 -2.69
CA GLN A 117 -10.98 5.21 -2.92
C GLN A 117 -11.97 4.49 -1.98
N ARG A 118 -12.69 5.25 -1.12
CA ARG A 118 -13.76 4.80 -0.24
C ARG A 118 -13.35 3.72 0.78
N LEU A 119 -12.10 3.73 1.22
CA LEU A 119 -11.70 2.89 2.35
C LEU A 119 -12.37 3.39 3.63
N THR A 120 -12.76 2.46 4.49
CA THR A 120 -13.08 2.80 5.88
C THR A 120 -11.78 3.13 6.64
N PRO A 121 -11.84 3.91 7.74
CA PRO A 121 -10.65 4.17 8.55
C PRO A 121 -9.94 2.91 9.04
N ALA A 122 -10.68 1.85 9.37
CA ALA A 122 -10.10 0.57 9.80
C ALA A 122 -9.34 -0.13 8.66
N GLU A 123 -9.91 -0.15 7.45
CA GLU A 123 -9.23 -0.69 6.26
C GLU A 123 -7.98 0.10 5.92
N ALA A 124 -8.02 1.44 6.04
CA ALA A 124 -6.87 2.30 5.79
C ALA A 124 -5.73 2.03 6.79
N ILE A 125 -6.02 1.79 8.08
CA ILE A 125 -5.02 1.38 9.07
C ILE A 125 -4.41 0.03 8.71
N ASN A 126 -5.23 -0.99 8.41
CA ASN A 126 -4.72 -2.29 7.99
C ASN A 126 -3.85 -2.18 6.72
N ALA A 127 -4.25 -1.31 5.80
CA ALA A 127 -3.53 -1.09 4.54
C ALA A 127 -2.13 -0.45 4.73
N VAL A 128 -1.93 0.40 5.76
CA VAL A 128 -0.61 1.01 6.05
C VAL A 128 0.20 0.24 7.09
N THR A 129 -0.35 -0.81 7.68
CA THR A 129 0.31 -1.61 8.72
C THR A 129 0.48 -3.06 8.28
N LEU A 130 -0.50 -3.90 8.53
CA LEU A 130 -0.44 -5.34 8.27
C LEU A 130 -0.20 -5.64 6.78
N ASN A 131 -1.07 -5.13 5.91
CA ASN A 131 -0.97 -5.41 4.48
C ASN A 131 0.29 -4.77 3.86
N ALA A 132 0.69 -3.56 4.32
CA ALA A 132 1.95 -2.94 3.89
C ALA A 132 3.16 -3.77 4.29
N ALA A 133 3.17 -4.37 5.48
CA ALA A 133 4.23 -5.26 5.91
C ALA A 133 4.31 -6.51 5.00
N HIS A 134 3.17 -7.09 4.61
CA HIS A 134 3.13 -8.18 3.64
C HIS A 134 3.63 -7.74 2.25
N ALA A 135 3.26 -6.55 1.78
CA ALA A 135 3.70 -6.01 0.48
C ALA A 135 5.22 -5.81 0.36
N ILE A 136 5.94 -5.82 1.48
CA ILE A 136 7.41 -5.78 1.52
C ILE A 136 8.04 -7.07 2.05
N GLY A 137 7.24 -8.11 2.27
CA GLY A 137 7.70 -9.44 2.72
C GLY A 137 8.12 -9.51 4.18
N LEU A 138 7.59 -8.64 5.01
CA LEU A 138 7.89 -8.58 6.45
C LEU A 138 6.65 -8.84 7.33
N GLY A 139 5.55 -9.34 6.78
CA GLY A 139 4.29 -9.56 7.49
C GLY A 139 4.41 -10.49 8.71
N ASP A 140 5.33 -11.46 8.67
CA ASP A 140 5.60 -12.36 9.81
C ASP A 140 6.30 -11.64 10.97
N ARG A 141 6.90 -10.49 10.73
CA ARG A 141 7.73 -9.76 11.70
C ARG A 141 7.16 -8.40 12.11
N LEU A 142 6.38 -7.77 11.25
CA LEU A 142 5.90 -6.39 11.40
C LEU A 142 4.42 -6.28 11.05
N GLY A 143 3.84 -5.12 11.32
CA GLY A 143 2.53 -4.71 10.83
C GLY A 143 1.37 -4.99 11.79
N SER A 144 1.58 -5.75 12.86
CA SER A 144 0.56 -6.01 13.88
C SER A 144 1.17 -6.11 15.28
N LEU A 145 0.34 -5.89 16.31
CA LEU A 145 0.71 -6.02 17.71
C LEU A 145 0.44 -7.46 18.19
N GLU A 146 1.32 -8.37 17.81
CA GLU A 146 1.22 -9.79 18.14
C GLU A 146 2.48 -10.27 18.86
N THR A 147 2.31 -11.23 19.77
CA THR A 147 3.45 -11.87 20.45
C THR A 147 4.39 -12.50 19.41
N GLY A 148 5.69 -12.22 19.55
CA GLY A 148 6.73 -12.71 18.65
C GLY A 148 7.08 -11.75 17.50
N LYS A 149 6.27 -10.73 17.24
CA LYS A 149 6.61 -9.67 16.28
C LYS A 149 7.46 -8.58 16.91
N GLN A 150 8.16 -7.85 16.07
CA GLN A 150 8.99 -6.72 16.49
C GLN A 150 8.09 -5.60 17.04
N ALA A 151 8.41 -5.09 18.21
CA ALA A 151 7.67 -4.01 18.85
C ALA A 151 8.00 -2.66 18.19
N ASP A 152 7.36 -2.39 17.06
CA ASP A 152 7.31 -1.09 16.39
C ASP A 152 5.91 -0.52 16.61
N VAL A 153 5.77 0.50 17.46
CA VAL A 153 4.48 1.02 17.91
C VAL A 153 4.46 2.55 17.83
N LEU A 154 3.37 3.09 17.32
CA LEU A 154 3.08 4.52 17.41
C LEU A 154 2.08 4.77 18.53
N ILE A 155 2.37 5.77 19.37
CA ILE A 155 1.44 6.32 20.35
C ILE A 155 0.83 7.56 19.73
N VAL A 156 -0.50 7.59 19.64
CA VAL A 156 -1.24 8.64 18.93
C VAL A 156 -2.08 9.43 19.94
N ASN A 157 -1.91 10.75 19.97
CA ASN A 157 -2.71 11.66 20.78
C ASN A 157 -4.07 11.91 20.11
N ALA A 158 -4.95 10.95 20.21
CA ALA A 158 -6.32 11.03 19.72
C ALA A 158 -7.22 10.09 20.51
N PRO A 159 -8.47 10.48 20.79
CA PRO A 159 -9.42 9.65 21.54
C PRO A 159 -9.90 8.43 20.76
N ASP A 160 -9.73 8.43 19.44
CA ASP A 160 -10.21 7.39 18.54
C ASP A 160 -9.34 7.34 17.27
N TYR A 161 -9.08 6.13 16.75
CA TYR A 161 -8.22 5.90 15.59
C TYR A 161 -8.72 6.59 14.31
N ARG A 162 -10.02 6.87 14.21
CA ARG A 162 -10.63 7.58 13.07
C ARG A 162 -10.10 9.00 12.92
N HIS A 163 -9.56 9.59 13.97
CA HIS A 163 -8.93 10.91 13.92
C HIS A 163 -7.69 10.93 13.00
N LEU A 164 -6.99 9.80 12.83
CA LEU A 164 -5.84 9.70 11.93
C LEU A 164 -6.17 10.04 10.47
N VAL A 165 -7.40 9.75 10.04
CA VAL A 165 -7.87 10.06 8.68
C VAL A 165 -8.76 11.30 8.62
N TYR A 166 -9.18 11.82 9.77
CA TYR A 166 -10.04 13.00 9.85
C TYR A 166 -9.23 14.30 9.77
N TRP A 167 -8.19 14.42 10.58
CA TRP A 167 -7.35 15.61 10.65
C TRP A 167 -6.30 15.61 9.52
N LEU A 168 -6.63 16.31 8.42
CA LEU A 168 -5.72 16.44 7.29
C LEU A 168 -4.52 17.33 7.65
N GLY A 169 -3.31 16.80 7.43
CA GLY A 169 -2.08 17.56 7.65
C GLY A 169 -1.63 17.69 9.11
N ALA A 170 -2.41 17.19 10.07
CA ALA A 170 -1.97 17.15 11.46
C ALA A 170 -1.09 15.91 11.72
N ASN A 171 0.00 16.10 12.47
CA ASN A 171 0.73 14.98 13.05
C ASN A 171 0.19 14.69 14.44
N LEU A 172 -0.47 13.57 14.60
CA LEU A 172 -1.03 13.13 15.88
C LEU A 172 -0.11 12.16 16.65
N VAL A 173 1.07 11.86 16.14
CA VAL A 173 2.02 10.96 16.80
C VAL A 173 2.67 11.69 17.97
N GLU A 174 2.47 11.15 19.17
CA GLU A 174 3.01 11.65 20.44
C GLU A 174 4.23 10.84 20.89
N GLY A 175 4.32 9.58 20.48
CA GLY A 175 5.45 8.73 20.82
C GLY A 175 5.70 7.64 19.79
N VAL A 176 6.96 7.24 19.68
CA VAL A 176 7.41 6.17 18.79
C VAL A 176 8.20 5.15 19.59
N VAL A 177 7.79 3.90 19.53
CA VAL A 177 8.59 2.75 20.00
C VAL A 177 9.15 2.06 18.75
N LYS A 178 10.47 1.89 18.70
CA LYS A 178 11.17 1.20 17.64
C LYS A 178 11.97 0.04 18.20
N ARG A 179 11.65 -1.18 17.79
CA ARG A 179 12.29 -2.43 18.29
C ARG A 179 12.22 -2.54 19.83
N GLY A 180 11.11 -2.11 20.42
CA GLY A 180 10.91 -2.13 21.88
C GLY A 180 11.50 -0.94 22.64
N GLU A 181 12.15 0.00 21.97
CA GLU A 181 12.79 1.16 22.58
C GLU A 181 12.04 2.45 22.23
N MET A 182 11.73 3.28 23.25
CA MET A 182 11.12 4.60 23.08
C MET A 182 12.10 5.53 22.36
N GLN A 183 11.64 6.13 21.27
CA GLN A 183 12.41 7.12 20.52
C GLN A 183 12.02 8.53 20.98
N ARG A 184 12.97 9.47 20.90
CA ARG A 184 12.66 10.89 21.02
C ARG A 184 11.99 11.39 19.76
N VAL A 185 10.81 11.98 19.87
CA VAL A 185 10.03 12.59 18.77
C VAL A 185 10.22 14.09 18.81
#